data_46d29b7d9d3835cc9c90712b7437eb25
#
_entry.id   46d29b7d9d3835cc9c90712b7437eb25
#
_cell.length_a   1.000
_cell.length_b   1.000
_cell.length_c   1.000
_cell.angle_alpha   90.00
_cell.angle_beta   90.00
_cell.angle_gamma   90.00
#
_symmetry.space_group_name_H-M   'P 1'
#
loop_
_entity.id
_entity.type
_entity.pdbx_description
1 polymer ?
#
loop_
_entity_poly.entity_id
_entity_poly.type
_entity_poly.pdbx_seq_one_letter_code
_entity_poly.pdbx_strand_id
1 'polypeptide(L)'
;MAINPEAYQKVKSELALAGISADDEQRLKQLESRRIRPDTQIPEVEFLFRLHARPCFARGELVGLSGKAKSGKTFVCSILMALCFRSQVLSVERIEPKRLHVLWYDTEQSEESTQDILKNRIMPLAGIQKDQRNIQQSEILDEYFQIFNVRGEAWCDRLPLLETAVRYYHPDLVVLDGVRDLVSDINDGVVAQNVVERLMHLASECHCCIVCVLHQNKSIEDRNLRGWIGTELKNKAFEVYECYKSSERIFSWSQTDTRKYDIPEPLNFAVNDEGLPYRCTERQLIDAQYESQRKMADKLQKTSQKLPDMNPKYVHKEGRKHVFDVKQLFTDIMTPGQAYSEEDLKREIYAKTNALKPHMQDQALRQAVDDKIILCCTNPFGKKDYILPAPDELTIPF
;
A
#
# COMPACT_ATOMS: atom_id res chain seq x y z
N MET A 1 -16.01 15.32 -35.90
CA MET A 1 -15.91 14.53 -37.16
C MET A 1 -17.30 14.31 -37.70
N ALA A 2 -17.58 14.64 -38.99
CA ALA A 2 -18.87 14.39 -39.59
C ALA A 2 -19.02 12.88 -39.87
N ILE A 3 -20.09 12.29 -39.35
CA ILE A 3 -20.43 10.88 -39.60
C ILE A 3 -20.74 10.78 -41.12
N ASN A 4 -20.14 9.77 -41.80
CA ASN A 4 -20.45 9.53 -43.22
C ASN A 4 -21.97 9.24 -43.37
N PRO A 5 -22.73 10.07 -44.10
CA PRO A 5 -24.19 9.93 -44.18
C PRO A 5 -24.65 8.60 -44.77
N GLU A 6 -23.89 8.01 -45.71
CA GLU A 6 -24.23 6.72 -46.32
C GLU A 6 -24.03 5.55 -45.35
N ALA A 7 -22.93 5.55 -44.59
CA ALA A 7 -22.71 4.55 -43.56
C ALA A 7 -23.79 4.62 -42.46
N TYR A 8 -24.22 5.83 -42.10
CA TYR A 8 -25.31 6.04 -41.14
C TYR A 8 -26.66 5.51 -41.67
N GLN A 9 -27.01 5.79 -42.92
CA GLN A 9 -28.28 5.29 -43.50
C GLN A 9 -28.27 3.78 -43.65
N LYS A 10 -27.17 3.16 -44.01
CA LYS A 10 -27.03 1.71 -44.06
C LYS A 10 -27.24 1.05 -42.71
N VAL A 11 -26.58 1.58 -41.69
CA VAL A 11 -26.77 1.09 -40.31
C VAL A 11 -28.20 1.29 -39.83
N LYS A 12 -28.83 2.42 -40.13
CA LYS A 12 -30.24 2.68 -39.77
C LYS A 12 -31.23 1.69 -40.44
N SER A 13 -30.97 1.34 -41.69
CA SER A 13 -31.81 0.34 -42.38
C SER A 13 -31.60 -1.07 -41.80
N GLU A 14 -30.35 -1.42 -41.48
CA GLU A 14 -30.04 -2.71 -40.82
C GLU A 14 -30.63 -2.81 -39.40
N LEU A 15 -30.61 -1.72 -38.64
CA LEU A 15 -31.22 -1.63 -37.29
C LEU A 15 -32.75 -1.74 -37.35
N ALA A 16 -33.41 -1.08 -38.32
CA ALA A 16 -34.83 -1.18 -38.49
C ALA A 16 -35.28 -2.59 -38.92
N LEU A 17 -34.46 -3.29 -39.69
CA LEU A 17 -34.65 -4.70 -40.06
C LEU A 17 -34.43 -5.66 -38.87
N ALA A 18 -33.57 -5.30 -37.92
CA ALA A 18 -33.25 -6.07 -36.74
C ALA A 18 -34.20 -5.82 -35.56
N GLY A 19 -35.16 -4.90 -35.67
CA GLY A 19 -36.13 -4.58 -34.60
C GLY A 19 -35.49 -3.84 -33.40
N ILE A 20 -34.42 -3.06 -33.64
CA ILE A 20 -33.66 -2.37 -32.57
C ILE A 20 -34.42 -1.12 -32.14
N SER A 21 -34.49 -0.87 -30.84
CA SER A 21 -35.18 0.29 -30.25
C SER A 21 -34.52 1.61 -30.55
N ALA A 22 -35.25 2.74 -30.41
CA ALA A 22 -34.71 4.08 -30.57
C ALA A 22 -33.54 4.38 -29.57
N ASP A 23 -33.63 3.79 -28.37
CA ASP A 23 -32.55 3.92 -27.37
C ASP A 23 -31.27 3.20 -27.81
N ASP A 24 -31.39 2.06 -28.46
CA ASP A 24 -30.26 1.32 -29.00
C ASP A 24 -29.64 2.02 -30.21
N GLU A 25 -30.44 2.71 -31.03
CA GLU A 25 -29.93 3.57 -32.09
C GLU A 25 -29.06 4.72 -31.54
N GLN A 26 -29.49 5.34 -30.44
CA GLN A 26 -28.71 6.39 -29.78
C GLN A 26 -27.40 5.84 -29.18
N ARG A 27 -27.46 4.68 -28.52
CA ARG A 27 -26.27 3.98 -27.99
C ARG A 27 -25.31 3.61 -29.11
N LEU A 28 -25.81 3.13 -30.24
CA LEU A 28 -24.96 2.80 -31.38
C LEU A 28 -24.29 4.05 -31.98
N LYS A 29 -25.00 5.17 -32.09
CA LYS A 29 -24.38 6.46 -32.53
C LYS A 29 -23.24 6.86 -31.59
N GLN A 30 -23.45 6.73 -30.28
CA GLN A 30 -22.42 7.01 -29.29
C GLN A 30 -21.23 6.05 -29.43
N LEU A 31 -21.46 4.77 -29.68
CA LEU A 31 -20.41 3.76 -29.90
C LEU A 31 -19.63 4.06 -31.19
N GLU A 32 -20.33 4.36 -32.31
CA GLU A 32 -19.71 4.70 -33.60
C GLU A 32 -18.83 5.94 -33.53
N SER A 33 -19.20 6.93 -32.72
CA SER A 33 -18.36 8.13 -32.53
C SER A 33 -17.02 7.83 -31.83
N ARG A 34 -16.90 6.66 -31.20
CA ARG A 34 -15.69 6.18 -30.49
C ARG A 34 -14.96 5.08 -31.24
N ARG A 35 -15.41 4.76 -32.48
CA ARG A 35 -14.78 3.70 -33.27
C ARG A 35 -13.36 4.09 -33.67
N ILE A 36 -12.39 3.26 -33.36
CA ILE A 36 -11.00 3.38 -33.78
C ILE A 36 -10.79 2.52 -35.04
N ARG A 37 -10.15 3.08 -36.04
CA ARG A 37 -9.74 2.41 -37.28
C ARG A 37 -8.24 2.57 -37.48
N PRO A 38 -7.60 1.77 -38.34
CA PRO A 38 -6.15 1.89 -38.59
C PRO A 38 -5.71 3.27 -39.09
N ASP A 39 -6.60 4.00 -39.76
CA ASP A 39 -6.38 5.35 -40.29
C ASP A 39 -6.86 6.47 -39.37
N THR A 40 -7.40 6.13 -38.19
CA THR A 40 -7.81 7.13 -37.19
C THR A 40 -6.57 7.82 -36.61
N GLN A 41 -6.50 9.14 -36.82
CA GLN A 41 -5.41 9.93 -36.24
C GLN A 41 -5.62 10.12 -34.77
N ILE A 42 -4.81 9.43 -33.96
CA ILE A 42 -4.77 9.55 -32.53
C ILE A 42 -3.44 10.22 -32.14
N PRO A 43 -3.45 11.27 -31.32
CA PRO A 43 -2.21 11.87 -30.82
C PRO A 43 -1.31 10.84 -30.14
N GLU A 44 -0.01 10.98 -30.30
CA GLU A 44 0.94 10.15 -29.55
C GLU A 44 0.82 10.42 -28.06
N VAL A 45 1.13 9.39 -27.24
CA VAL A 45 1.14 9.52 -25.79
C VAL A 45 2.26 10.47 -25.39
N GLU A 46 1.90 11.54 -24.73
CA GLU A 46 2.84 12.51 -24.17
C GLU A 46 3.26 12.09 -22.76
N PHE A 47 4.54 12.25 -22.45
CA PHE A 47 5.11 11.92 -21.15
C PHE A 47 5.73 13.15 -20.50
N LEU A 48 5.62 13.24 -19.17
CA LEU A 48 6.15 14.36 -18.41
C LEU A 48 7.65 14.24 -18.17
N PHE A 49 8.13 13.02 -17.89
CA PHE A 49 9.49 12.76 -17.41
C PHE A 49 10.19 11.64 -18.17
N ARG A 50 11.51 11.58 -17.98
CA ARG A 50 12.36 10.43 -18.32
C ARG A 50 13.08 9.93 -17.09
N LEU A 51 13.06 8.63 -16.89
CA LEU A 51 13.90 7.93 -15.92
C LEU A 51 14.83 7.00 -16.68
N HIS A 52 16.13 7.14 -16.48
CA HIS A 52 17.17 6.40 -17.25
C HIS A 52 16.94 6.50 -18.78
N ALA A 53 16.68 7.71 -19.28
CA ALA A 53 16.36 8.01 -20.67
C ALA A 53 15.06 7.39 -21.22
N ARG A 54 14.29 6.66 -20.42
CA ARG A 54 12.99 6.09 -20.82
C ARG A 54 11.85 7.03 -20.42
N PRO A 55 10.92 7.34 -21.36
CA PRO A 55 9.74 8.15 -21.06
C PRO A 55 8.86 7.48 -20.01
N CYS A 56 8.34 8.28 -19.08
CA CYS A 56 7.45 7.85 -18.00
C CYS A 56 6.51 8.97 -17.57
N PHE A 57 5.47 8.62 -16.82
CA PHE A 57 4.40 9.52 -16.36
C PHE A 57 3.62 10.12 -17.54
N ALA A 58 2.75 9.31 -18.12
CA ALA A 58 1.94 9.67 -19.26
C ALA A 58 0.85 10.69 -18.90
N ARG A 59 0.66 11.72 -19.76
CA ARG A 59 -0.47 12.63 -19.68
C ARG A 59 -1.78 11.91 -19.97
N GLY A 60 -2.85 12.33 -19.33
CA GLY A 60 -4.18 11.72 -19.46
C GLY A 60 -4.34 10.39 -18.74
N GLU A 61 -3.34 9.99 -17.92
CA GLU A 61 -3.27 8.66 -17.35
C GLU A 61 -3.03 8.67 -15.83
N LEU A 62 -3.32 7.53 -15.18
CA LEU A 62 -2.99 7.31 -13.78
C LEU A 62 -1.65 6.61 -13.63
N VAL A 63 -0.90 7.00 -12.62
CA VAL A 63 0.33 6.36 -12.18
C VAL A 63 0.20 5.94 -10.72
N GLY A 64 0.42 4.66 -10.41
CA GLY A 64 0.45 4.16 -9.05
C GLY A 64 1.84 4.35 -8.41
N LEU A 65 1.90 4.93 -7.20
CA LEU A 65 3.12 4.99 -6.40
C LEU A 65 2.90 4.28 -5.08
N SER A 66 3.50 3.12 -4.93
CA SER A 66 3.29 2.22 -3.80
C SER A 66 4.50 2.08 -2.89
N GLY A 67 4.28 1.50 -1.72
CA GLY A 67 5.35 1.13 -0.79
C GLY A 67 4.86 1.08 0.65
N LYS A 68 5.62 0.43 1.51
CA LYS A 68 5.34 0.35 2.95
C LYS A 68 5.40 1.73 3.60
N ALA A 69 4.89 1.85 4.82
CA ALA A 69 5.07 3.07 5.61
C ALA A 69 6.57 3.40 5.73
N LYS A 70 6.94 4.68 5.55
CA LYS A 70 8.34 5.16 5.62
C LYS A 70 9.28 4.56 4.56
N SER A 71 8.74 4.07 3.43
CA SER A 71 9.54 3.51 2.32
C SER A 71 10.12 4.57 1.36
N GLY A 72 9.81 5.84 1.55
CA GLY A 72 10.35 6.92 0.71
C GLY A 72 9.36 7.50 -0.33
N LYS A 73 8.07 7.11 -0.31
CA LYS A 73 7.06 7.62 -1.25
C LYS A 73 7.03 9.16 -1.30
N THR A 74 6.98 9.83 -0.15
CA THR A 74 6.96 11.29 -0.07
C THR A 74 8.26 11.93 -0.60
N PHE A 75 9.41 11.24 -0.53
CA PHE A 75 10.64 11.71 -1.20
C PHE A 75 10.49 11.66 -2.71
N VAL A 76 9.94 10.57 -3.26
CA VAL A 76 9.67 10.45 -4.70
C VAL A 76 8.66 11.51 -5.15
N CYS A 77 7.57 11.73 -4.41
CA CYS A 77 6.63 12.82 -4.67
C CYS A 77 7.33 14.18 -4.71
N SER A 78 8.23 14.45 -3.75
CA SER A 78 9.00 15.71 -3.71
C SER A 78 9.94 15.86 -4.91
N ILE A 79 10.56 14.76 -5.39
CA ILE A 79 11.38 14.75 -6.61
C ILE A 79 10.54 15.09 -7.83
N LEU A 80 9.37 14.43 -7.99
CA LEU A 80 8.45 14.66 -9.12
C LEU A 80 7.93 16.11 -9.15
N MET A 81 7.53 16.63 -8.00
CA MET A 81 7.06 18.02 -7.88
C MET A 81 8.18 19.01 -8.19
N ALA A 82 9.39 18.79 -7.71
CA ALA A 82 10.54 19.64 -8.01
C ALA A 82 10.91 19.61 -9.50
N LEU A 83 10.72 18.49 -10.20
CA LEU A 83 10.93 18.36 -11.64
C LEU A 83 9.96 19.21 -12.46
N CYS A 84 8.78 19.51 -11.94
CA CYS A 84 7.85 20.42 -12.64
C CYS A 84 8.46 21.81 -12.80
N PHE A 85 9.33 22.21 -11.88
CA PHE A 85 10.01 23.50 -11.91
C PHE A 85 11.43 23.43 -12.49
N ARG A 86 12.19 22.37 -12.17
CA ARG A 86 13.56 22.13 -12.60
C ARG A 86 13.62 21.11 -13.74
N SER A 87 14.56 21.25 -14.66
CA SER A 87 14.71 20.34 -15.80
C SER A 87 15.21 18.95 -15.40
N GLN A 88 15.97 18.85 -14.30
CA GLN A 88 16.53 17.59 -13.82
C GLN A 88 16.65 17.58 -12.30
N VAL A 89 16.27 16.46 -11.67
CA VAL A 89 16.47 16.15 -10.26
C VAL A 89 16.97 14.71 -10.15
N LEU A 90 18.11 14.49 -9.54
CA LEU A 90 18.83 13.20 -9.54
C LEU A 90 19.06 12.67 -10.98
N SER A 91 18.52 11.49 -11.30
CA SER A 91 18.60 10.87 -12.63
C SER A 91 17.26 10.93 -13.38
N VAL A 92 16.36 11.80 -12.95
CA VAL A 92 15.06 12.02 -13.61
C VAL A 92 15.08 13.37 -14.30
N GLU A 93 14.58 13.40 -15.53
CA GLU A 93 14.57 14.59 -16.37
C GLU A 93 13.13 14.94 -16.77
N ARG A 94 12.82 16.23 -16.82
CA ARG A 94 11.58 16.71 -17.43
C ARG A 94 11.73 16.71 -18.94
N ILE A 95 10.72 16.22 -19.67
CA ILE A 95 10.76 16.16 -21.14
C ILE A 95 10.54 17.54 -21.75
N GLU A 96 9.50 18.24 -21.30
CA GLU A 96 9.18 19.56 -21.81
C GLU A 96 10.16 20.63 -21.29
N PRO A 97 10.64 21.55 -22.15
CA PRO A 97 11.50 22.65 -21.72
C PRO A 97 10.80 23.64 -20.77
N LYS A 98 9.49 23.86 -20.95
CA LYS A 98 8.69 24.74 -20.09
C LYS A 98 8.48 24.13 -18.71
N ARG A 99 8.27 24.97 -17.71
CA ARG A 99 7.84 24.54 -16.38
C ARG A 99 6.45 23.92 -16.47
N LEU A 100 6.18 22.98 -15.57
CA LEU A 100 4.89 22.30 -15.48
C LEU A 100 4.15 22.79 -14.23
N HIS A 101 2.83 22.86 -14.32
CA HIS A 101 1.95 23.16 -13.20
C HIS A 101 1.73 21.87 -12.39
N VAL A 102 1.91 21.94 -11.08
CA VAL A 102 1.70 20.81 -10.17
C VAL A 102 0.62 21.12 -9.15
N LEU A 103 -0.22 20.14 -8.91
CA LEU A 103 -1.18 20.13 -7.81
C LEU A 103 -0.84 19.00 -6.85
N TRP A 104 -0.49 19.33 -5.60
CA TRP A 104 -0.33 18.37 -4.54
C TRP A 104 -1.56 18.37 -3.64
N TYR A 105 -2.24 17.22 -3.59
CA TYR A 105 -3.45 16.99 -2.81
C TYR A 105 -3.13 16.03 -1.68
N ASP A 106 -2.89 16.56 -0.48
CA ASP A 106 -2.42 15.83 0.68
C ASP A 106 -3.58 15.51 1.62
N THR A 107 -3.86 14.23 1.80
CA THR A 107 -4.92 13.72 2.67
C THR A 107 -4.40 13.11 3.97
N GLU A 108 -3.08 12.86 4.08
CA GLU A 108 -2.49 12.07 5.16
C GLU A 108 -1.79 12.93 6.22
N GLN A 109 -1.08 13.97 5.83
CA GLN A 109 -0.16 14.69 6.70
C GLN A 109 -0.84 15.84 7.46
N SER A 110 -0.19 16.32 8.53
CA SER A 110 -0.62 17.59 9.15
C SER A 110 -0.22 18.79 8.28
N GLU A 111 -0.91 19.89 8.39
CA GLU A 111 -0.61 21.13 7.65
C GLU A 111 0.85 21.59 7.87
N GLU A 112 1.36 21.46 9.10
CA GLU A 112 2.76 21.77 9.42
C GLU A 112 3.73 20.87 8.66
N SER A 113 3.42 19.56 8.58
CA SER A 113 4.25 18.59 7.85
C SER A 113 4.22 18.85 6.34
N THR A 114 3.05 19.16 5.76
CA THR A 114 2.91 19.55 4.36
C THR A 114 3.73 20.81 4.07
N GLN A 115 3.62 21.82 4.93
CA GLN A 115 4.39 23.07 4.80
C GLN A 115 5.90 22.85 4.97
N ASP A 116 6.32 22.00 5.92
CA ASP A 116 7.73 21.65 6.14
C ASP A 116 8.32 20.97 4.90
N ILE A 117 7.61 20.00 4.32
CA ILE A 117 8.05 19.32 3.09
C ILE A 117 8.16 20.31 1.93
N LEU A 118 7.19 21.22 1.77
CA LEU A 118 7.27 22.26 0.75
C LEU A 118 8.53 23.12 0.94
N LYS A 119 8.70 23.70 2.11
CA LYS A 119 9.78 24.67 2.38
C LYS A 119 11.16 24.04 2.44
N ASN A 120 11.27 22.87 3.06
CA ASN A 120 12.54 22.27 3.43
C ASN A 120 12.98 21.14 2.51
N ARG A 121 12.10 20.72 1.55
CA ARG A 121 12.44 19.66 0.60
C ARG A 121 12.12 20.04 -0.84
N ILE A 122 10.85 20.36 -1.18
CA ILE A 122 10.45 20.64 -2.56
C ILE A 122 11.14 21.88 -3.10
N MET A 123 11.07 23.00 -2.37
CA MET A 123 11.70 24.25 -2.79
C MET A 123 13.23 24.12 -3.01
N PRO A 124 14.01 23.54 -2.09
CA PRO A 124 15.44 23.33 -2.32
C PRO A 124 15.74 22.41 -3.50
N LEU A 125 14.99 21.33 -3.67
CA LEU A 125 15.12 20.42 -4.83
C LEU A 125 14.80 21.13 -6.15
N ALA A 126 13.81 22.00 -6.16
CA ALA A 126 13.45 22.84 -7.31
C ALA A 126 14.46 23.97 -7.58
N GLY A 127 15.45 24.18 -6.69
CA GLY A 127 16.41 25.27 -6.79
C GLY A 127 15.84 26.64 -6.39
N ILE A 128 14.74 26.65 -5.64
CA ILE A 128 14.08 27.86 -5.15
C ILE A 128 14.69 28.19 -3.78
N GLN A 129 15.27 29.38 -3.65
CA GLN A 129 15.89 29.82 -2.39
C GLN A 129 14.84 30.28 -1.38
N LYS A 130 15.15 30.12 -0.09
CA LYS A 130 14.28 30.52 1.03
C LYS A 130 14.20 32.02 1.28
N ASP A 131 14.65 32.87 0.38
CA ASP A 131 14.64 34.31 0.63
C ASP A 131 13.19 34.83 0.64
N GLN A 132 12.65 34.99 1.86
CA GLN A 132 11.28 35.46 2.13
C GLN A 132 11.03 36.91 1.63
N ARG A 133 12.06 37.61 1.19
CA ARG A 133 11.97 39.00 0.70
C ARG A 133 11.78 39.11 -0.81
N ASN A 134 11.86 37.97 -1.53
CA ASN A 134 11.75 38.00 -2.98
C ASN A 134 10.31 37.72 -3.40
N ILE A 135 9.53 38.79 -3.60
CA ILE A 135 8.13 38.77 -4.05
C ILE A 135 7.97 37.94 -5.34
N GLN A 136 8.92 38.05 -6.29
CA GLN A 136 8.91 37.28 -7.52
C GLN A 136 8.95 35.75 -7.32
N GLN A 137 9.63 35.27 -6.28
CA GLN A 137 9.65 33.83 -5.99
C GLN A 137 8.33 33.34 -5.40
N SER A 138 7.64 34.15 -4.62
CA SER A 138 6.29 33.85 -4.12
C SER A 138 5.28 33.75 -5.27
N GLU A 139 5.28 34.72 -6.18
CA GLU A 139 4.40 34.75 -7.35
C GLU A 139 4.64 33.56 -8.28
N ILE A 140 5.90 33.15 -8.50
CA ILE A 140 6.26 31.99 -9.31
C ILE A 140 5.81 30.69 -8.62
N LEU A 141 5.92 30.60 -7.29
CA LEU A 141 5.41 29.44 -6.56
C LEU A 141 3.89 29.36 -6.69
N ASP A 142 3.19 30.45 -6.48
CA ASP A 142 1.73 30.50 -6.57
C ASP A 142 1.22 30.19 -7.99
N GLU A 143 2.01 30.49 -9.02
CA GLU A 143 1.68 30.15 -10.40
C GLU A 143 1.83 28.65 -10.69
N TYR A 144 2.92 28.00 -10.25
CA TYR A 144 3.24 26.63 -10.65
C TYR A 144 2.91 25.56 -9.62
N PHE A 145 2.77 25.92 -8.34
CA PHE A 145 2.55 24.99 -7.24
C PHE A 145 1.22 25.26 -6.53
N GLN A 146 0.25 24.37 -6.74
CA GLN A 146 -1.02 24.38 -6.04
C GLN A 146 -1.00 23.26 -4.98
N ILE A 147 -0.92 23.63 -3.70
CA ILE A 147 -0.74 22.67 -2.61
C ILE A 147 -1.92 22.79 -1.64
N PHE A 148 -2.65 21.69 -1.49
CA PHE A 148 -3.84 21.61 -0.65
C PHE A 148 -3.67 20.50 0.39
N ASN A 149 -3.74 20.84 1.66
CA ASN A 149 -3.92 19.88 2.73
C ASN A 149 -5.40 19.75 3.02
N VAL A 150 -5.96 18.58 2.75
CA VAL A 150 -7.38 18.28 2.90
C VAL A 150 -7.63 17.17 3.93
N ARG A 151 -6.65 16.93 4.79
CA ARG A 151 -6.78 15.92 5.84
C ARG A 151 -7.99 16.17 6.77
N GLY A 152 -8.33 17.43 7.00
CA GLY A 152 -9.46 17.84 7.83
C GLY A 152 -10.83 17.65 7.19
N GLU A 153 -10.88 17.47 5.86
CA GLU A 153 -12.14 17.34 5.13
C GLU A 153 -12.75 15.93 5.30
N ALA A 154 -14.08 15.85 5.16
CA ALA A 154 -14.78 14.57 5.16
C ALA A 154 -14.38 13.74 3.93
N TRP A 155 -14.30 12.42 4.08
CA TRP A 155 -13.88 11.51 2.99
C TRP A 155 -14.75 11.67 1.72
N CYS A 156 -16.07 11.93 1.89
CA CYS A 156 -17.02 12.10 0.79
C CYS A 156 -16.80 13.39 0.00
N ASP A 157 -16.21 14.41 0.61
CA ASP A 157 -15.98 15.71 -0.02
C ASP A 157 -14.62 15.79 -0.72
N ARG A 158 -13.65 14.94 -0.33
CA ARG A 158 -12.28 15.00 -0.87
C ARG A 158 -12.20 14.78 -2.37
N LEU A 159 -12.95 13.82 -2.92
CA LEU A 159 -12.91 13.57 -4.37
C LEU A 159 -13.58 14.68 -5.18
N PRO A 160 -14.77 15.19 -4.82
CA PRO A 160 -15.36 16.38 -5.46
C PRO A 160 -14.46 17.62 -5.40
N LEU A 161 -13.79 17.87 -4.27
CA LEU A 161 -12.85 18.98 -4.12
C LEU A 161 -11.63 18.81 -5.04
N LEU A 162 -11.07 17.61 -5.12
CA LEU A 162 -9.96 17.30 -6.05
C LEU A 162 -10.36 17.56 -7.49
N GLU A 163 -11.54 17.06 -7.92
CA GLU A 163 -12.04 17.26 -9.30
C GLU A 163 -12.22 18.74 -9.61
N THR A 164 -12.75 19.51 -8.68
CA THR A 164 -12.90 20.96 -8.83
C THR A 164 -11.54 21.64 -8.96
N ALA A 165 -10.59 21.30 -8.11
CA ALA A 165 -9.24 21.87 -8.15
C ALA A 165 -8.53 21.56 -9.45
N VAL A 166 -8.56 20.29 -9.93
CA VAL A 166 -7.91 19.90 -11.17
C VAL A 166 -8.52 20.63 -12.39
N ARG A 167 -9.86 20.75 -12.46
CA ARG A 167 -10.52 21.48 -13.54
C ARG A 167 -10.28 22.98 -13.50
N TYR A 168 -10.04 23.55 -12.31
CA TYR A 168 -9.81 24.99 -12.17
C TYR A 168 -8.36 25.39 -12.45
N TYR A 169 -7.39 24.63 -11.88
CA TYR A 169 -5.97 24.96 -11.98
C TYR A 169 -5.25 24.37 -13.19
N HIS A 170 -5.87 23.42 -13.90
CA HIS A 170 -5.31 22.75 -15.08
C HIS A 170 -3.85 22.28 -14.89
N PRO A 171 -3.54 21.50 -13.83
CA PRO A 171 -2.19 21.03 -13.58
C PRO A 171 -1.72 20.05 -14.67
N ASP A 172 -0.42 20.02 -14.92
CA ASP A 172 0.21 18.97 -15.73
C ASP A 172 0.41 17.67 -14.92
N LEU A 173 0.75 17.85 -13.65
CA LEU A 173 0.96 16.76 -12.68
C LEU A 173 0.07 16.95 -11.46
N VAL A 174 -0.68 15.93 -11.10
CA VAL A 174 -1.39 15.83 -9.82
C VAL A 174 -0.70 14.79 -8.96
N VAL A 175 -0.32 15.13 -7.73
CA VAL A 175 0.15 14.20 -6.70
C VAL A 175 -0.96 14.05 -5.67
N LEU A 176 -1.68 12.92 -5.73
CA LEU A 176 -2.72 12.55 -4.76
C LEU A 176 -2.07 11.67 -3.68
N ASP A 177 -1.67 12.31 -2.58
CA ASP A 177 -0.97 11.65 -1.46
C ASP A 177 -2.00 11.12 -0.47
N GLY A 178 -2.36 9.83 -0.65
CA GLY A 178 -3.36 9.13 0.12
C GLY A 178 -4.66 8.81 -0.63
N VAL A 179 -4.60 8.21 -1.84
CA VAL A 179 -5.81 7.83 -2.61
C VAL A 179 -6.80 6.98 -1.80
N ARG A 180 -6.31 6.22 -0.82
CA ARG A 180 -7.14 5.43 0.11
C ARG A 180 -8.18 6.29 0.86
N ASP A 181 -7.85 7.53 1.14
CA ASP A 181 -8.67 8.41 1.97
C ASP A 181 -9.84 9.05 1.20
N LEU A 182 -9.97 8.71 -0.09
CA LEU A 182 -11.13 9.04 -0.93
C LEU A 182 -12.26 8.01 -0.85
N VAL A 183 -12.05 6.88 -0.14
CA VAL A 183 -13.05 5.81 -0.01
C VAL A 183 -13.42 5.61 1.46
N SER A 184 -14.69 5.30 1.71
CA SER A 184 -15.21 4.99 3.05
C SER A 184 -14.72 3.62 3.54
N ASP A 185 -14.72 2.61 2.66
CA ASP A 185 -14.23 1.26 2.92
C ASP A 185 -13.27 0.81 1.81
N ILE A 186 -12.08 0.42 2.21
CA ILE A 186 -11.05 -0.10 1.30
C ILE A 186 -11.40 -1.49 0.75
N ASN A 187 -12.34 -2.19 1.36
CA ASN A 187 -12.78 -3.54 0.98
C ASN A 187 -14.07 -3.52 0.15
N ASP A 188 -14.60 -2.34 -0.19
CA ASP A 188 -15.72 -2.21 -1.11
C ASP A 188 -15.20 -2.05 -2.56
N GLY A 189 -15.37 -3.10 -3.35
CA GLY A 189 -14.92 -3.14 -4.75
C GLY A 189 -15.68 -2.17 -5.64
N VAL A 190 -16.98 -1.93 -5.39
CA VAL A 190 -17.80 -1.01 -6.20
C VAL A 190 -17.38 0.44 -5.96
N VAL A 191 -17.18 0.82 -4.70
CA VAL A 191 -16.67 2.16 -4.35
C VAL A 191 -15.27 2.37 -4.92
N ALA A 192 -14.39 1.36 -4.80
CA ALA A 192 -13.03 1.42 -5.34
C ALA A 192 -13.03 1.61 -6.86
N GLN A 193 -13.81 0.82 -7.59
CA GLN A 193 -13.95 0.94 -9.04
C GLN A 193 -14.44 2.33 -9.43
N ASN A 194 -15.49 2.83 -8.79
CA ASN A 194 -16.05 4.16 -9.10
C ASN A 194 -15.01 5.28 -8.91
N VAL A 195 -14.24 5.27 -7.81
CA VAL A 195 -13.20 6.28 -7.56
C VAL A 195 -12.12 6.21 -8.62
N VAL A 196 -11.61 5.00 -8.96
CA VAL A 196 -10.55 4.86 -9.98
C VAL A 196 -11.05 5.28 -11.36
N GLU A 197 -12.28 4.95 -11.75
CA GLU A 197 -12.88 5.39 -13.01
C GLU A 197 -13.04 6.90 -13.09
N ARG A 198 -13.46 7.56 -12.00
CA ARG A 198 -13.55 9.02 -11.93
C ARG A 198 -12.17 9.68 -12.07
N LEU A 199 -11.15 9.14 -11.41
CA LEU A 199 -9.77 9.63 -11.54
C LEU A 199 -9.23 9.45 -12.97
N MET A 200 -9.50 8.31 -13.62
CA MET A 200 -9.12 8.07 -15.03
C MET A 200 -9.81 9.09 -15.96
N HIS A 201 -11.11 9.30 -15.75
CA HIS A 201 -11.87 10.28 -16.54
C HIS A 201 -11.31 11.69 -16.35
N LEU A 202 -11.03 12.07 -15.11
CA LEU A 202 -10.45 13.38 -14.76
C LEU A 202 -9.07 13.59 -15.41
N ALA A 203 -8.19 12.57 -15.33
CA ALA A 203 -6.87 12.61 -15.97
C ALA A 203 -6.97 12.81 -17.47
N SER A 204 -7.83 12.04 -18.13
CA SER A 204 -8.07 12.11 -19.58
C SER A 204 -8.72 13.44 -20.00
N GLU A 205 -9.75 13.90 -19.28
CA GLU A 205 -10.47 15.14 -19.53
C GLU A 205 -9.55 16.37 -19.43
N CYS A 206 -8.75 16.44 -18.36
CA CYS A 206 -7.85 17.56 -18.09
C CYS A 206 -6.45 17.38 -18.70
N HIS A 207 -6.19 16.27 -19.41
CA HIS A 207 -4.90 15.95 -20.01
C HIS A 207 -3.72 16.06 -19.04
N CYS A 208 -3.91 15.62 -17.78
CA CYS A 208 -2.92 15.64 -16.72
C CYS A 208 -2.49 14.23 -16.33
N CYS A 209 -1.32 14.09 -15.72
CA CYS A 209 -0.88 12.84 -15.09
C CYS A 209 -1.29 12.86 -13.60
N ILE A 210 -2.04 11.86 -13.14
CA ILE A 210 -2.41 11.74 -11.72
C ILE A 210 -1.60 10.62 -11.07
N VAL A 211 -0.70 10.98 -10.15
CA VAL A 211 0.08 10.06 -9.32
C VAL A 211 -0.72 9.74 -8.06
N CYS A 212 -1.19 8.50 -7.96
CA CYS A 212 -1.94 7.98 -6.84
C CYS A 212 -1.01 7.29 -5.85
N VAL A 213 -0.80 7.88 -4.68
CA VAL A 213 0.06 7.32 -3.63
C VAL A 213 -0.74 6.36 -2.76
N LEU A 214 -0.21 5.15 -2.55
CA LEU A 214 -0.89 4.10 -1.81
C LEU A 214 0.08 3.26 -0.97
N HIS A 215 -0.39 2.76 0.18
CA HIS A 215 0.35 1.81 0.99
C HIS A 215 0.20 0.37 0.46
N GLN A 216 1.26 -0.42 0.61
CA GLN A 216 1.23 -1.87 0.41
C GLN A 216 0.63 -2.59 1.61
N ASN A 217 0.24 -3.85 1.43
CA ASN A 217 -0.17 -4.73 2.51
C ASN A 217 0.97 -4.92 3.54
N LYS A 218 0.58 -5.18 4.81
CA LYS A 218 1.55 -5.33 5.92
C LYS A 218 2.36 -6.62 5.84
N SER A 219 1.86 -7.67 5.15
CA SER A 219 2.57 -8.93 5.00
C SER A 219 3.88 -8.74 4.22
N ILE A 220 4.93 -9.48 4.64
CA ILE A 220 6.22 -9.46 3.94
C ILE A 220 6.13 -10.21 2.61
N GLU A 221 5.25 -11.21 2.54
CA GLU A 221 5.05 -12.08 1.38
C GLU A 221 4.05 -11.48 0.37
N ASP A 222 3.16 -10.58 0.83
CA ASP A 222 2.16 -9.94 0.00
C ASP A 222 2.55 -8.49 -0.31
N ARG A 223 3.10 -8.28 -1.50
CA ARG A 223 3.47 -6.95 -2.03
C ARG A 223 2.33 -6.25 -2.76
N ASN A 224 1.14 -6.83 -2.76
CA ASN A 224 -0.01 -6.20 -3.41
C ASN A 224 -0.38 -4.89 -2.75
N LEU A 225 -0.95 -4.00 -3.54
CA LEU A 225 -1.51 -2.74 -3.07
C LEU A 225 -2.69 -3.03 -2.12
N ARG A 226 -2.82 -2.19 -1.10
CA ARG A 226 -3.77 -2.45 -0.02
C ARG A 226 -5.21 -2.19 -0.43
N GLY A 227 -6.07 -3.21 -0.21
CA GLY A 227 -7.52 -3.13 -0.44
C GLY A 227 -7.92 -3.20 -1.93
N TRP A 228 -9.22 -3.16 -2.19
CA TRP A 228 -9.76 -3.19 -3.55
C TRP A 228 -9.32 -1.98 -4.38
N ILE A 229 -9.23 -0.80 -3.77
CA ILE A 229 -8.75 0.39 -4.48
C ILE A 229 -7.32 0.21 -4.99
N GLY A 230 -6.47 -0.52 -4.25
CA GLY A 230 -5.13 -0.88 -4.70
C GLY A 230 -5.15 -1.83 -5.89
N THR A 231 -6.02 -2.84 -5.85
CA THR A 231 -6.20 -3.80 -6.94
C THR A 231 -6.71 -3.10 -8.20
N GLU A 232 -7.75 -2.26 -8.09
CA GLU A 232 -8.29 -1.50 -9.20
C GLU A 232 -7.26 -0.52 -9.79
N LEU A 233 -6.53 0.19 -8.93
CA LEU A 233 -5.48 1.10 -9.38
C LEU A 233 -4.37 0.35 -10.15
N LYS A 234 -3.92 -0.81 -9.64
CA LYS A 234 -2.90 -1.63 -10.31
C LYS A 234 -3.37 -2.09 -11.69
N ASN A 235 -4.64 -2.48 -11.80
CA ASN A 235 -5.22 -2.97 -13.06
C ASN A 235 -5.44 -1.86 -14.09
N LYS A 236 -5.73 -0.64 -13.65
CA LYS A 236 -6.14 0.49 -14.51
C LYS A 236 -5.02 1.50 -14.78
N ALA A 237 -4.04 1.64 -13.88
CA ALA A 237 -2.94 2.57 -14.06
C ALA A 237 -2.11 2.25 -15.32
N PHE A 238 -1.54 3.30 -15.92
CA PHE A 238 -0.63 3.17 -17.06
C PHE A 238 0.74 2.64 -16.62
N GLU A 239 1.18 3.08 -15.44
CA GLU A 239 2.43 2.67 -14.81
C GLU A 239 2.23 2.51 -13.30
N VAL A 240 2.96 1.57 -12.70
CA VAL A 240 3.01 1.39 -11.24
C VAL A 240 4.45 1.36 -10.79
N TYR A 241 4.74 2.10 -9.74
CA TYR A 241 6.06 2.17 -9.11
C TYR A 241 6.01 1.73 -7.65
N GLU A 242 7.11 1.13 -7.20
CA GLU A 242 7.31 0.73 -5.81
C GLU A 242 8.46 1.52 -5.19
N CYS A 243 8.22 2.06 -3.98
CA CYS A 243 9.25 2.63 -3.13
C CYS A 243 9.64 1.62 -2.05
N TYR A 244 10.93 1.35 -1.95
CA TYR A 244 11.52 0.45 -0.97
C TYR A 244 12.67 1.13 -0.23
N LYS A 245 12.77 0.89 1.08
CA LYS A 245 13.90 1.36 1.90
C LYS A 245 14.86 0.19 2.12
N SER A 246 16.06 0.26 1.54
CA SER A 246 17.06 -0.82 1.59
C SER A 246 17.92 -0.75 2.87
N SER A 247 18.22 0.46 3.36
CA SER A 247 18.97 0.70 4.59
C SER A 247 18.44 1.93 5.32
N GLU A 248 19.09 2.40 6.37
CA GLU A 248 18.57 3.52 7.18
C GLU A 248 18.26 4.78 6.36
N ARG A 249 19.10 5.12 5.39
CA ARG A 249 18.98 6.35 4.58
C ARG A 249 19.01 6.12 3.08
N ILE A 250 18.92 4.86 2.62
CA ILE A 250 18.94 4.52 1.20
C ILE A 250 17.57 3.99 0.79
N PHE A 251 17.05 4.57 -0.25
CA PHE A 251 15.75 4.28 -0.83
C PHE A 251 15.92 3.85 -2.28
N SER A 252 15.04 2.99 -2.74
CA SER A 252 14.92 2.54 -4.12
C SER A 252 13.53 2.85 -4.65
N TRP A 253 13.46 3.36 -5.86
CA TRP A 253 12.24 3.63 -6.59
C TRP A 253 12.31 2.91 -7.92
N SER A 254 11.44 1.92 -8.13
CA SER A 254 11.42 1.03 -9.28
C SER A 254 10.05 0.95 -9.92
N GLN A 255 10.01 0.81 -11.25
CA GLN A 255 8.78 0.49 -11.97
C GLN A 255 8.47 -1.01 -11.79
N THR A 256 7.21 -1.33 -11.48
CA THR A 256 6.75 -2.72 -11.32
C THR A 256 5.82 -3.16 -12.44
N ASP A 257 5.03 -2.25 -12.97
CA ASP A 257 4.07 -2.52 -14.04
C ASP A 257 4.06 -1.33 -15.01
N THR A 258 3.92 -1.62 -16.31
CA THR A 258 3.84 -0.59 -17.36
C THR A 258 3.04 -1.08 -18.55
N ARG A 259 2.41 -0.14 -19.28
CA ARG A 259 1.70 -0.43 -20.54
C ARG A 259 2.54 -0.15 -21.78
N LYS A 260 3.68 0.56 -21.65
CA LYS A 260 4.46 0.97 -22.84
C LYS A 260 5.96 0.79 -22.71
N TYR A 261 6.63 1.47 -21.79
CA TYR A 261 8.08 1.48 -21.69
C TYR A 261 8.53 0.82 -20.37
N ASP A 262 9.28 -0.26 -20.48
CA ASP A 262 9.88 -0.93 -19.35
C ASP A 262 11.16 -0.20 -18.88
N ILE A 263 11.24 0.06 -17.57
CA ILE A 263 12.36 0.70 -16.89
C ILE A 263 12.93 -0.29 -15.89
N PRO A 264 13.87 -1.17 -16.30
CA PRO A 264 14.34 -2.27 -15.46
C PRO A 264 15.24 -1.79 -14.32
N GLU A 265 15.91 -0.64 -14.48
CA GLU A 265 16.84 -0.14 -13.47
C GLU A 265 16.13 0.76 -12.45
N PRO A 266 16.24 0.46 -11.12
CA PRO A 266 15.67 1.32 -10.11
C PRO A 266 16.48 2.62 -9.96
N LEU A 267 15.82 3.70 -9.59
CA LEU A 267 16.49 4.88 -9.06
C LEU A 267 16.79 4.69 -7.58
N ASN A 268 18.07 4.59 -7.25
CA ASN A 268 18.52 4.53 -5.86
C ASN A 268 19.01 5.91 -5.41
N PHE A 269 18.53 6.35 -4.25
CA PHE A 269 18.92 7.62 -3.67
C PHE A 269 19.10 7.52 -2.16
N ALA A 270 19.99 8.33 -1.64
CA ALA A 270 20.15 8.50 -0.20
C ALA A 270 19.55 9.84 0.24
N VAL A 271 19.39 10.02 1.54
CA VAL A 271 18.88 11.25 2.15
C VAL A 271 19.94 11.78 3.10
N ASN A 272 20.33 13.05 2.91
CA ASN A 272 21.32 13.74 3.76
C ASN A 272 20.71 14.16 5.12
N ASP A 273 21.51 14.79 5.97
CA ASP A 273 21.08 15.22 7.29
C ASP A 273 20.02 16.35 7.25
N GLU A 274 19.95 17.08 6.16
CA GLU A 274 18.97 18.13 5.91
C GLU A 274 17.63 17.58 5.37
N GLY A 275 17.53 16.25 5.16
CA GLY A 275 16.33 15.61 4.63
C GLY A 275 16.18 15.70 3.12
N LEU A 276 17.25 16.05 2.38
CA LEU A 276 17.23 16.15 0.93
C LEU A 276 17.74 14.87 0.27
N PRO A 277 17.01 14.33 -0.74
CA PRO A 277 17.47 13.19 -1.52
C PRO A 277 18.65 13.59 -2.42
N TYR A 278 19.64 12.69 -2.51
CA TYR A 278 20.79 12.82 -3.39
C TYR A 278 21.16 11.46 -4.00
N ARG A 279 21.87 11.48 -5.13
CA ARG A 279 22.28 10.27 -5.85
C ARG A 279 23.27 9.46 -5.02
N CYS A 280 22.99 8.16 -4.82
CA CYS A 280 23.92 7.25 -4.16
C CYS A 280 25.21 7.06 -4.97
N THR A 281 26.34 6.94 -4.27
CA THR A 281 27.56 6.42 -4.85
C THR A 281 27.49 4.89 -4.96
N GLU A 282 28.27 4.29 -5.88
CA GLU A 282 28.36 2.82 -6.00
C GLU A 282 28.75 2.17 -4.67
N ARG A 283 29.68 2.78 -3.94
CA ARG A 283 30.12 2.30 -2.63
C ARG A 283 28.97 2.24 -1.62
N GLN A 284 28.14 3.28 -1.55
CA GLN A 284 26.98 3.31 -0.66
C GLN A 284 25.98 2.20 -1.02
N LEU A 285 25.78 1.92 -2.31
CA LEU A 285 24.88 0.84 -2.77
C LEU A 285 25.45 -0.54 -2.40
N ILE A 286 26.74 -0.75 -2.58
CA ILE A 286 27.44 -1.99 -2.21
C ILE A 286 27.34 -2.19 -0.69
N ASP A 287 27.66 -1.19 0.12
CA ASP A 287 27.59 -1.26 1.58
C ASP A 287 26.16 -1.57 2.06
N ALA A 288 25.14 -0.95 1.45
CA ALA A 288 23.73 -1.22 1.75
C ALA A 288 23.31 -2.65 1.39
N GLN A 289 23.82 -3.21 0.28
CA GLN A 289 23.58 -4.59 -0.10
C GLN A 289 24.20 -5.57 0.91
N TYR A 290 25.44 -5.33 1.34
CA TYR A 290 26.09 -6.13 2.37
C TYR A 290 25.34 -6.08 3.70
N GLU A 291 24.91 -4.89 4.15
CA GLU A 291 24.09 -4.78 5.36
C GLU A 291 22.76 -5.53 5.26
N SER A 292 22.09 -5.45 4.11
CA SER A 292 20.83 -6.15 3.86
C SER A 292 21.03 -7.66 3.90
N GLN A 293 22.07 -8.18 3.25
CA GLN A 293 22.42 -9.59 3.27
C GLN A 293 22.79 -10.07 4.68
N ARG A 294 23.55 -9.30 5.44
CA ARG A 294 23.90 -9.60 6.83
C ARG A 294 22.67 -9.65 7.72
N LYS A 295 21.76 -8.65 7.63
CA LYS A 295 20.49 -8.65 8.38
C LYS A 295 19.61 -9.84 8.02
N MET A 296 19.62 -10.26 6.75
CA MET A 296 18.88 -11.44 6.28
C MET A 296 19.51 -12.74 6.80
N ALA A 297 20.84 -12.85 6.79
CA ALA A 297 21.57 -13.98 7.35
C ALA A 297 21.35 -14.09 8.88
N ASP A 298 21.43 -12.98 9.61
CA ASP A 298 21.17 -12.93 11.06
C ASP A 298 19.71 -13.33 11.38
N LYS A 299 18.76 -12.94 10.52
CA LYS A 299 17.35 -13.32 10.65
C LYS A 299 17.15 -14.80 10.37
N LEU A 300 17.82 -15.37 9.38
CA LEU A 300 17.80 -16.78 9.07
C LEU A 300 18.48 -17.60 10.18
N GLN A 301 19.59 -17.13 10.75
CA GLN A 301 20.21 -17.79 11.91
C GLN A 301 19.31 -17.75 13.16
N LYS A 302 18.61 -16.65 13.41
CA LYS A 302 17.61 -16.57 14.50
C LYS A 302 16.39 -17.44 14.23
N THR A 303 16.03 -17.67 12.98
CA THR A 303 14.92 -18.55 12.59
C THR A 303 15.37 -20.03 12.51
N SER A 304 16.64 -20.28 12.23
CA SER A 304 17.24 -21.64 12.20
C SER A 304 17.66 -22.14 13.60
N GLN A 305 17.69 -21.31 14.64
CA GLN A 305 17.52 -21.79 16.00
C GLN A 305 16.08 -22.28 16.11
N LYS A 306 15.81 -23.46 15.50
CA LYS A 306 14.55 -24.18 15.68
C LYS A 306 14.31 -24.27 17.19
N LEU A 307 13.28 -23.58 17.64
CA LEU A 307 12.66 -23.92 18.91
C LEU A 307 12.42 -25.43 18.89
N PRO A 308 12.77 -26.17 19.93
CA PRO A 308 12.57 -27.61 19.94
C PRO A 308 11.12 -27.90 19.56
N ASP A 309 10.92 -28.81 18.60
CA ASP A 309 9.57 -29.20 18.18
C ASP A 309 8.78 -29.64 19.43
N MET A 310 7.52 -29.25 19.49
CA MET A 310 6.67 -29.69 20.61
C MET A 310 6.63 -31.21 20.67
N ASN A 311 6.64 -31.74 21.88
CA ASN A 311 6.68 -33.17 22.10
C ASN A 311 5.43 -33.85 21.51
N PRO A 312 5.56 -34.69 20.47
CA PRO A 312 4.43 -35.31 19.79
C PRO A 312 3.63 -36.29 20.66
N LYS A 313 4.19 -36.70 21.79
CA LYS A 313 3.48 -37.53 22.81
C LYS A 313 2.27 -36.77 23.39
N TYR A 314 2.38 -35.45 23.53
CA TYR A 314 1.37 -34.64 24.24
C TYR A 314 0.72 -33.58 23.37
N VAL A 315 1.29 -33.27 22.20
CA VAL A 315 0.81 -32.18 21.31
C VAL A 315 0.87 -32.63 19.88
N HIS A 316 -0.24 -32.57 19.18
CA HIS A 316 -0.32 -32.83 17.74
C HIS A 316 -0.96 -31.64 17.00
N LYS A 317 -0.82 -31.61 15.67
CA LYS A 317 -1.40 -30.56 14.83
C LYS A 317 -2.66 -31.05 14.14
N GLU A 318 -3.75 -30.28 14.27
CA GLU A 318 -4.94 -30.41 13.47
C GLU A 318 -5.10 -29.15 12.61
N GLY A 319 -4.69 -29.22 11.35
CA GLY A 319 -4.62 -28.07 10.46
C GLY A 319 -3.63 -27.01 10.96
N ARG A 320 -4.14 -25.80 11.32
CA ARG A 320 -3.33 -24.68 11.87
C ARG A 320 -3.32 -24.63 13.42
N LYS A 321 -4.06 -25.52 14.10
CA LYS A 321 -4.19 -25.51 15.55
C LYS A 321 -3.33 -26.60 16.18
N HIS A 322 -2.82 -26.34 17.40
CA HIS A 322 -2.19 -27.34 18.23
C HIS A 322 -3.25 -27.87 19.20
N VAL A 323 -3.34 -29.20 19.30
CA VAL A 323 -4.27 -29.92 20.16
C VAL A 323 -3.45 -30.69 21.17
N PHE A 324 -3.82 -30.60 22.46
CA PHE A 324 -3.14 -31.27 23.57
C PHE A 324 -3.87 -32.56 23.92
N ASP A 325 -3.11 -33.64 24.07
CA ASP A 325 -3.59 -34.81 24.78
C ASP A 325 -3.52 -34.54 26.30
N VAL A 326 -4.54 -33.81 26.79
CA VAL A 326 -4.55 -33.34 28.19
C VAL A 326 -4.64 -34.50 29.17
N LYS A 327 -5.31 -35.62 28.81
CA LYS A 327 -5.41 -36.79 29.69
C LYS A 327 -4.04 -37.39 29.96
N GLN A 328 -3.29 -37.68 28.89
CA GLN A 328 -1.95 -38.23 29.01
C GLN A 328 -1.00 -37.26 29.72
N LEU A 329 -1.07 -35.96 29.33
CA LEU A 329 -0.20 -34.92 29.86
C LEU A 329 -0.39 -34.74 31.36
N PHE A 330 -1.63 -34.57 31.87
CA PHE A 330 -1.88 -34.31 33.27
C PHE A 330 -1.71 -35.54 34.14
N THR A 331 -1.92 -36.75 33.60
CA THR A 331 -1.56 -38.00 34.31
C THR A 331 -0.05 -38.14 34.49
N ASP A 332 0.77 -37.65 33.55
CA ASP A 332 2.23 -37.75 33.61
C ASP A 332 2.89 -36.63 34.43
N ILE A 333 2.20 -35.53 34.75
CA ILE A 333 2.75 -34.38 35.53
C ILE A 333 2.13 -34.20 36.91
N MET A 334 0.98 -34.81 37.21
CA MET A 334 0.29 -34.66 38.49
C MET A 334 0.15 -35.97 39.21
N THR A 335 0.26 -35.90 40.55
CA THR A 335 -0.07 -37.02 41.43
C THR A 335 -1.54 -36.89 41.84
N PRO A 336 -2.36 -37.96 41.72
CA PRO A 336 -3.76 -37.95 42.14
C PRO A 336 -3.93 -37.48 43.58
N GLY A 337 -4.90 -36.59 43.83
CA GLY A 337 -5.21 -36.05 45.18
C GLY A 337 -4.28 -34.95 45.67
N GLN A 338 -3.19 -34.65 44.97
CA GLN A 338 -2.27 -33.55 45.31
C GLN A 338 -2.71 -32.24 44.60
N ALA A 339 -2.67 -31.12 45.35
CA ALA A 339 -2.94 -29.80 44.81
C ALA A 339 -1.67 -29.16 44.21
N TYR A 340 -1.81 -28.53 43.05
CA TYR A 340 -0.75 -27.83 42.31
C TYR A 340 -1.15 -26.41 42.04
N SER A 341 -0.21 -25.45 42.18
CA SER A 341 -0.45 -24.06 41.74
C SER A 341 -0.46 -23.94 40.22
N GLU A 342 -1.12 -22.88 39.70
CA GLU A 342 -1.13 -22.58 38.27
C GLU A 342 0.29 -22.40 37.70
N GLU A 343 1.18 -21.76 38.46
CA GLU A 343 2.57 -21.52 38.05
C GLU A 343 3.38 -22.82 37.95
N ASP A 344 3.22 -23.72 38.91
CA ASP A 344 3.90 -25.01 38.89
C ASP A 344 3.42 -25.86 37.73
N LEU A 345 2.12 -25.93 37.50
CA LEU A 345 1.58 -26.67 36.34
C LEU A 345 2.03 -26.08 35.01
N LYS A 346 2.05 -24.79 34.86
CA LYS A 346 2.58 -24.16 33.61
C LYS A 346 4.04 -24.53 33.40
N ARG A 347 4.85 -24.61 34.45
CA ARG A 347 6.25 -25.02 34.34
C ARG A 347 6.37 -26.48 33.91
N GLU A 348 5.56 -27.38 34.50
CA GLU A 348 5.56 -28.80 34.15
C GLU A 348 5.01 -29.03 32.73
N ILE A 349 3.95 -28.34 32.32
CA ILE A 349 3.43 -28.37 30.96
C ILE A 349 4.53 -27.96 29.96
N TYR A 350 5.27 -26.89 30.27
CA TYR A 350 6.38 -26.47 29.44
C TYR A 350 7.48 -27.54 29.34
N ALA A 351 7.88 -28.07 30.49
CA ALA A 351 8.95 -29.11 30.59
C ALA A 351 8.62 -30.37 29.77
N LYS A 352 7.35 -30.77 29.72
CA LYS A 352 6.92 -31.97 28.99
C LYS A 352 6.59 -31.75 27.53
N THR A 353 6.02 -30.60 27.20
CA THR A 353 5.46 -30.32 25.86
C THR A 353 6.33 -29.44 24.97
N ASN A 354 7.33 -28.74 25.54
CA ASN A 354 8.08 -27.66 24.90
C ASN A 354 7.17 -26.49 24.41
N ALA A 355 5.99 -26.30 25.01
CA ALA A 355 5.04 -25.23 24.69
C ALA A 355 5.53 -23.89 25.26
N LEU A 356 6.39 -23.18 24.49
CA LEU A 356 7.07 -21.96 24.91
C LEU A 356 6.17 -20.75 25.12
N LYS A 357 5.00 -20.72 24.46
CA LYS A 357 4.11 -19.56 24.52
C LYS A 357 3.14 -19.68 25.69
N PRO A 358 3.05 -18.70 26.62
CA PRO A 358 2.17 -18.76 27.79
C PRO A 358 0.71 -19.09 27.44
N HIS A 359 0.16 -18.57 26.36
CA HIS A 359 -1.21 -18.85 25.96
C HIS A 359 -1.47 -20.32 25.60
N MET A 360 -0.44 -21.07 25.20
CA MET A 360 -0.57 -22.52 24.92
C MET A 360 -0.64 -23.33 26.20
N GLN A 361 0.09 -22.90 27.23
CA GLN A 361 0.02 -23.52 28.57
C GLN A 361 -1.35 -23.23 29.19
N ASP A 362 -1.87 -22.00 29.04
CA ASP A 362 -3.23 -21.63 29.43
C ASP A 362 -4.30 -22.45 28.68
N GLN A 363 -4.08 -22.72 27.40
CA GLN A 363 -4.97 -23.54 26.56
C GLN A 363 -5.02 -24.99 27.13
N ALA A 364 -3.87 -25.59 27.43
CA ALA A 364 -3.81 -26.95 27.95
C ALA A 364 -4.52 -27.04 29.31
N LEU A 365 -4.31 -26.06 30.20
CA LEU A 365 -4.99 -26.00 31.49
C LEU A 365 -6.51 -25.88 31.37
N ARG A 366 -6.99 -24.96 30.52
CA ARG A 366 -8.42 -24.78 30.26
C ARG A 366 -9.05 -26.04 29.67
N GLN A 367 -8.43 -26.63 28.68
CA GLN A 367 -8.91 -27.86 28.07
C GLN A 367 -9.01 -28.99 29.07
N ALA A 368 -8.01 -29.15 29.97
CA ALA A 368 -8.03 -30.17 30.98
C ALA A 368 -9.13 -29.99 32.05
N VAL A 369 -9.47 -28.72 32.36
CA VAL A 369 -10.61 -28.40 33.24
C VAL A 369 -11.95 -28.66 32.54
N ASP A 370 -12.06 -28.21 31.29
CA ASP A 370 -13.27 -28.37 30.49
C ASP A 370 -13.58 -29.84 30.20
N ASP A 371 -12.55 -30.64 29.96
CA ASP A 371 -12.64 -32.10 29.74
C ASP A 371 -12.76 -32.90 31.10
N LYS A 372 -12.84 -32.20 32.24
CA LYS A 372 -12.94 -32.78 33.60
C LYS A 372 -11.80 -33.72 33.94
N ILE A 373 -10.63 -33.54 33.35
CA ILE A 373 -9.42 -34.30 33.67
C ILE A 373 -8.83 -33.84 35.01
N ILE A 374 -8.87 -32.52 35.27
CA ILE A 374 -8.44 -31.90 36.52
C ILE A 374 -9.55 -31.00 37.09
N LEU A 375 -9.56 -30.86 38.40
CA LEU A 375 -10.46 -29.96 39.12
C LEU A 375 -9.72 -28.67 39.46
N CYS A 376 -10.38 -27.54 39.27
CA CYS A 376 -9.87 -26.23 39.67
C CYS A 376 -10.62 -25.76 40.92
N CYS A 377 -9.90 -25.46 42.00
CA CYS A 377 -10.44 -24.93 43.24
C CYS A 377 -9.73 -23.61 43.61
N THR A 378 -10.41 -22.79 44.44
CA THR A 378 -9.80 -21.57 44.97
C THR A 378 -9.30 -21.87 46.38
N ASN A 379 -8.03 -21.65 46.61
CA ASN A 379 -7.42 -21.86 47.92
C ASN A 379 -7.78 -20.72 48.91
N PRO A 380 -7.50 -20.84 50.21
CA PRO A 380 -7.81 -19.84 51.22
C PRO A 380 -7.17 -18.46 50.99
N PHE A 381 -6.17 -18.37 50.11
CA PHE A 381 -5.48 -17.14 49.74
C PHE A 381 -6.04 -16.51 48.43
N GLY A 382 -7.17 -17.03 47.90
CA GLY A 382 -7.82 -16.51 46.67
C GLY A 382 -7.10 -16.92 45.38
N LYS A 383 -6.12 -17.82 45.43
CA LYS A 383 -5.41 -18.33 44.23
C LYS A 383 -6.04 -19.63 43.74
N LYS A 384 -5.87 -19.92 42.45
CA LYS A 384 -6.34 -21.17 41.83
C LYS A 384 -5.34 -22.29 42.09
N ASP A 385 -5.85 -23.41 42.60
CA ASP A 385 -5.14 -24.67 42.68
C ASP A 385 -5.86 -25.71 41.83
N TYR A 386 -5.12 -26.68 41.33
CA TYR A 386 -5.61 -27.72 40.44
C TYR A 386 -5.28 -29.10 41.05
N ILE A 387 -6.24 -30.03 40.97
CA ILE A 387 -6.13 -31.36 41.51
C ILE A 387 -6.51 -32.39 40.43
N LEU A 388 -5.68 -33.44 40.29
CA LEU A 388 -6.03 -34.62 39.51
C LEU A 388 -6.85 -35.55 40.41
N PRO A 389 -8.14 -35.87 40.09
CA PRO A 389 -8.94 -36.76 40.89
C PRO A 389 -8.34 -38.16 41.03
N ALA A 390 -8.50 -38.79 42.19
CA ALA A 390 -8.12 -40.19 42.37
C ALA A 390 -9.06 -41.12 41.55
N PRO A 391 -8.57 -42.27 41.07
CA PRO A 391 -9.38 -43.20 40.25
C PRO A 391 -10.72 -43.61 40.83
N ASP A 392 -10.82 -43.63 42.16
CA ASP A 392 -12.03 -44.08 42.89
C ASP A 392 -13.06 -42.94 43.11
N GLU A 393 -12.72 -41.68 42.83
CA GLU A 393 -13.61 -40.53 43.03
C GLU A 393 -14.45 -40.18 41.77
N LEU A 394 -14.21 -40.84 40.65
CA LEU A 394 -14.92 -40.61 39.39
C LEU A 394 -16.28 -41.32 39.30
N THR A 395 -16.74 -42.00 40.34
CA THR A 395 -17.98 -42.80 40.37
C THR A 395 -19.09 -42.27 41.29
N ILE A 396 -19.12 -41.00 41.63
CA ILE A 396 -20.28 -40.40 42.33
C ILE A 396 -21.17 -39.73 41.28
N PRO A 397 -22.36 -40.28 40.95
CA PRO A 397 -23.34 -39.60 40.14
C PRO A 397 -23.98 -38.50 40.98
N PHE A 398 -24.01 -37.27 40.45
CA PHE A 398 -24.86 -36.20 40.97
C PHE A 398 -26.28 -36.37 40.49
#